data_64c63ddb048ff3ac0647e9d86bf54c67
#
_entry.id   64c63ddb048ff3ac0647e9d86bf54c67
#
_cell.length_a   1.000
_cell.length_b   1.000
_cell.length_c   1.000
_cell.angle_alpha   90.00
_cell.angle_beta   90.00
_cell.angle_gamma   90.00
#
_symmetry.space_group_name_H-M   'P 1'
#
loop_
_entity.id
_entity.type
_entity.pdbx_description
1 polymer ?
#
loop_
_entity_poly.entity_id
_entity_poly.type
_entity_poly.pdbx_seq_one_letter_code
_entity_poly.pdbx_strand_id
1 'polypeptide(L)'
;VTPSDGIADGPVGEATITIANTEPTLSSLAITPSSNLYNDITLTCSVVVTDPDETLTPTYEWSIASTVVGSGSTLDLSTVGAMPDDVVTCTASVVDGDGESAADSTATTVENRVPSVSAVTITPATGVTTGTDLTCTATVLDDDGESPSVSHEWSVGSNTYTGSSLSLDNSMVSPGDSISCTISAEDGYGGA
;
A
#
# COMPACT_ATOMS: atom_id res chain seq x y z
N VAL A 1 -37.20 -53.04 12.90
CA VAL A 1 -37.86 -54.12 13.69
C VAL A 1 -38.36 -55.15 12.71
N THR A 2 -37.92 -56.37 12.89
CA THR A 2 -38.42 -57.52 12.11
C THR A 2 -39.63 -58.09 12.86
N PRO A 3 -40.83 -58.02 12.34
CA PRO A 3 -41.97 -58.66 12.97
C PRO A 3 -41.82 -60.17 12.86
N SER A 4 -42.12 -60.86 13.96
CA SER A 4 -42.10 -62.32 14.00
C SER A 4 -43.30 -62.84 14.81
N ASP A 5 -43.94 -63.94 14.37
CA ASP A 5 -44.99 -64.59 15.07
C ASP A 5 -44.48 -65.79 15.91
N GLY A 6 -43.13 -65.94 16.00
CA GLY A 6 -42.47 -67.03 16.71
C GLY A 6 -42.25 -68.28 15.86
N ILE A 7 -42.68 -68.28 14.61
CA ILE A 7 -42.51 -69.39 13.65
C ILE A 7 -41.67 -68.93 12.44
N ALA A 8 -41.91 -67.74 11.95
CA ALA A 8 -41.15 -67.12 10.86
C ALA A 8 -41.07 -65.63 11.05
N ASP A 9 -39.96 -65.05 10.57
CA ASP A 9 -39.79 -63.61 10.51
C ASP A 9 -40.57 -63.05 9.32
N GLY A 10 -41.28 -61.96 9.55
CA GLY A 10 -41.98 -61.20 8.50
C GLY A 10 -41.04 -60.32 7.68
N PRO A 11 -41.51 -59.68 6.60
CA PRO A 11 -40.71 -58.81 5.77
C PRO A 11 -40.18 -57.62 6.59
N VAL A 12 -38.88 -57.29 6.35
CA VAL A 12 -38.24 -56.11 6.96
C VAL A 12 -38.69 -54.87 6.23
N GLY A 13 -39.17 -53.88 7.01
CA GLY A 13 -39.41 -52.52 6.50
C GLY A 13 -38.17 -51.62 6.79
N GLU A 14 -37.68 -50.92 5.81
CA GLU A 14 -36.59 -49.96 5.94
C GLU A 14 -37.06 -48.56 5.46
N ALA A 15 -36.62 -47.52 6.15
CA ALA A 15 -36.81 -46.14 5.74
C ALA A 15 -35.46 -45.44 5.83
N THR A 16 -35.11 -44.69 4.81
CA THR A 16 -33.88 -43.90 4.73
C THR A 16 -34.18 -42.42 4.55
N ILE A 17 -33.34 -41.59 5.12
CA ILE A 17 -33.31 -40.14 4.90
C ILE A 17 -31.88 -39.73 4.56
N THR A 18 -31.71 -38.81 3.62
CA THR A 18 -30.42 -38.24 3.28
C THR A 18 -30.30 -36.87 3.95
N ILE A 19 -29.21 -36.62 4.63
CA ILE A 19 -28.83 -35.29 5.11
C ILE A 19 -28.26 -34.53 3.93
N ALA A 20 -28.75 -33.33 3.66
CA ALA A 20 -28.26 -32.45 2.63
C ALA A 20 -27.11 -31.61 3.19
N ASN A 21 -26.13 -31.30 2.30
CA ASN A 21 -25.05 -30.36 2.59
C ASN A 21 -25.58 -28.92 2.67
N THR A 22 -24.93 -28.07 3.45
CA THR A 22 -25.16 -26.63 3.52
C THR A 22 -23.92 -25.90 2.99
N GLU A 23 -24.10 -24.96 2.08
CA GLU A 23 -23.01 -24.16 1.52
C GLU A 23 -22.29 -23.32 2.60
N PRO A 24 -20.94 -23.19 2.54
CA PRO A 24 -20.20 -22.30 3.42
C PRO A 24 -20.52 -20.83 3.13
N THR A 25 -20.38 -19.98 4.14
CA THR A 25 -20.56 -18.53 4.02
C THR A 25 -19.38 -17.77 4.57
N LEU A 26 -19.05 -16.62 3.91
CA LEU A 26 -18.02 -15.68 4.36
C LEU A 26 -18.66 -14.41 4.91
N SER A 27 -18.06 -13.84 5.95
CA SER A 27 -18.48 -12.56 6.52
C SER A 27 -17.29 -11.83 7.17
N SER A 28 -17.45 -10.50 7.38
CA SER A 28 -16.42 -9.67 8.06
C SER A 28 -15.03 -9.75 7.43
N LEU A 29 -14.97 -9.84 6.11
CA LEU A 29 -13.70 -9.79 5.38
C LEU A 29 -13.07 -8.40 5.55
N ALA A 30 -11.82 -8.34 6.00
CA ALA A 30 -11.13 -7.08 6.27
C ALA A 30 -9.63 -7.18 6.03
N ILE A 31 -9.03 -6.06 5.59
CA ILE A 31 -7.58 -5.84 5.56
C ILE A 31 -7.19 -4.95 6.73
N THR A 32 -6.11 -5.28 7.42
CA THR A 32 -5.53 -4.49 8.51
C THR A 32 -4.02 -4.32 8.32
N PRO A 33 -3.44 -3.17 8.72
CA PRO A 33 -4.08 -1.97 9.28
C PRO A 33 -5.00 -1.29 8.25
N SER A 34 -5.85 -0.34 8.70
CA SER A 34 -6.78 0.43 7.85
C SER A 34 -6.33 1.88 7.62
N SER A 35 -5.13 2.25 8.07
CA SER A 35 -4.51 3.57 7.90
C SER A 35 -2.99 3.45 7.98
N ASN A 36 -2.27 4.47 7.49
CA ASN A 36 -0.82 4.47 7.32
C ASN A 36 -0.37 3.27 6.47
N LEU A 37 -1.03 3.14 5.32
CA LEU A 37 -0.91 2.00 4.42
C LEU A 37 0.23 2.24 3.43
N TYR A 38 1.46 2.36 3.93
CA TYR A 38 2.63 2.63 3.10
C TYR A 38 3.20 1.36 2.46
N ASN A 39 4.05 1.52 1.47
CA ASN A 39 4.62 0.44 0.66
C ASN A 39 5.65 -0.45 1.39
N ASP A 40 5.96 -0.14 2.65
CA ASP A 40 6.91 -0.87 3.50
C ASP A 40 6.25 -1.65 4.67
N ILE A 41 4.92 -1.73 4.69
CA ILE A 41 4.20 -2.42 5.77
C ILE A 41 3.73 -3.83 5.36
N THR A 42 3.38 -4.62 6.37
CA THR A 42 2.70 -5.91 6.19
C THR A 42 1.20 -5.75 6.40
N LEU A 43 0.42 -6.17 5.41
CA LEU A 43 -1.02 -6.27 5.48
C LEU A 43 -1.45 -7.64 6.01
N THR A 44 -2.56 -7.68 6.73
CA THR A 44 -3.23 -8.91 7.17
C THR A 44 -4.66 -8.92 6.66
N CYS A 45 -5.05 -10.00 6.00
CA CYS A 45 -6.42 -10.26 5.58
C CYS A 45 -7.07 -11.28 6.53
N SER A 46 -8.29 -11.01 6.95
CA SER A 46 -9.06 -11.87 7.84
C SER A 46 -10.51 -11.97 7.40
N VAL A 47 -11.12 -13.13 7.61
CA VAL A 47 -12.50 -13.41 7.27
C VAL A 47 -13.10 -14.35 8.32
N VAL A 48 -14.40 -14.24 8.56
CA VAL A 48 -15.15 -15.22 9.35
C VAL A 48 -15.83 -16.19 8.39
N VAL A 49 -15.52 -17.48 8.55
CA VAL A 49 -16.13 -18.58 7.80
C VAL A 49 -17.19 -19.23 8.68
N THR A 50 -18.35 -19.50 8.14
CA THR A 50 -19.42 -20.24 8.82
C THR A 50 -19.94 -21.34 7.91
N ASP A 51 -19.90 -22.57 8.40
CA ASP A 51 -20.48 -23.74 7.81
C ASP A 51 -21.16 -24.56 8.94
N PRO A 52 -22.45 -24.92 8.81
CA PRO A 52 -23.14 -25.71 9.82
C PRO A 52 -22.67 -27.16 9.92
N ASP A 53 -22.12 -27.71 8.85
CA ASP A 53 -21.83 -29.15 8.71
C ASP A 53 -20.37 -29.47 9.06
N GLU A 54 -19.44 -28.50 8.85
CA GLU A 54 -18.01 -28.73 9.09
C GLU A 54 -17.24 -27.45 9.49
N THR A 55 -15.99 -27.64 9.92
CA THR A 55 -15.08 -26.53 10.24
C THR A 55 -14.10 -26.33 9.08
N LEU A 56 -14.20 -25.17 8.43
CA LEU A 56 -13.41 -24.85 7.24
C LEU A 56 -12.32 -23.82 7.54
N THR A 57 -11.24 -23.89 6.77
CA THR A 57 -10.13 -22.94 6.82
C THR A 57 -10.08 -22.18 5.48
N PRO A 58 -10.15 -20.84 5.48
CA PRO A 58 -10.07 -20.07 4.24
C PRO A 58 -8.68 -20.07 3.66
N THR A 59 -8.60 -19.93 2.35
CA THR A 59 -7.39 -19.59 1.59
C THR A 59 -7.46 -18.13 1.17
N TYR A 60 -6.29 -17.50 1.01
CA TYR A 60 -6.19 -16.09 0.64
C TYR A 60 -5.28 -15.92 -0.56
N GLU A 61 -5.65 -15.01 -1.45
CA GLU A 61 -4.86 -14.55 -2.58
C GLU A 61 -4.80 -13.03 -2.57
N TRP A 62 -3.60 -12.49 -2.83
CA TRP A 62 -3.37 -11.05 -2.93
C TRP A 62 -3.06 -10.66 -4.36
N SER A 63 -3.64 -9.55 -4.82
CA SER A 63 -3.37 -9.00 -6.14
C SER A 63 -3.20 -7.49 -6.11
N ILE A 64 -2.37 -6.97 -7.04
CA ILE A 64 -2.20 -5.55 -7.36
C ILE A 64 -2.50 -5.41 -8.86
N ALA A 65 -3.38 -4.48 -9.23
CA ALA A 65 -3.80 -4.25 -10.61
C ALA A 65 -4.20 -5.57 -11.34
N SER A 66 -4.91 -6.47 -10.65
CA SER A 66 -5.31 -7.80 -11.12
C SER A 66 -4.18 -8.81 -11.34
N THR A 67 -2.95 -8.47 -10.96
CA THR A 67 -1.82 -9.41 -10.97
C THR A 67 -1.66 -10.03 -9.59
N VAL A 68 -1.64 -11.36 -9.51
CA VAL A 68 -1.42 -12.08 -8.24
C VAL A 68 0.02 -11.83 -7.77
N VAL A 69 0.16 -11.33 -6.55
CA VAL A 69 1.45 -10.99 -5.93
C VAL A 69 1.76 -11.79 -4.69
N GLY A 70 0.77 -12.51 -4.12
CA GLY A 70 0.99 -13.32 -2.92
C GLY A 70 -0.18 -14.22 -2.57
N SER A 71 0.04 -15.08 -1.57
CA SER A 71 -0.95 -15.96 -0.98
C SER A 71 -0.76 -16.06 0.52
N GLY A 72 -1.82 -16.52 1.23
CA GLY A 72 -1.84 -16.57 2.69
C GLY A 72 -2.44 -15.32 3.32
N SER A 73 -2.63 -15.35 4.64
CA SER A 73 -3.34 -14.30 5.37
C SER A 73 -2.57 -12.98 5.51
N THR A 74 -1.28 -12.93 5.11
CA THR A 74 -0.45 -11.73 5.20
C THR A 74 0.27 -11.46 3.90
N LEU A 75 0.52 -10.17 3.60
CA LEU A 75 1.30 -9.68 2.47
C LEU A 75 2.25 -8.59 2.96
N ASP A 76 3.55 -8.75 2.75
CA ASP A 76 4.55 -7.71 2.98
C ASP A 76 4.71 -6.90 1.68
N LEU A 77 4.26 -5.64 1.70
CA LEU A 77 4.24 -4.76 0.53
C LEU A 77 5.65 -4.46 0.01
N SER A 78 6.66 -4.42 0.89
CA SER A 78 8.06 -4.17 0.51
C SER A 78 8.64 -5.25 -0.41
N THR A 79 8.07 -6.47 -0.38
CA THR A 79 8.56 -7.61 -1.17
C THR A 79 7.93 -7.72 -2.55
N VAL A 80 6.83 -7.01 -2.78
CA VAL A 80 6.04 -7.12 -4.03
C VAL A 80 6.15 -5.88 -4.92
N GLY A 81 6.94 -4.89 -4.49
CA GLY A 81 7.17 -3.65 -5.23
C GLY A 81 5.91 -2.78 -5.35
N ALA A 82 5.07 -2.80 -4.31
CA ALA A 82 3.92 -1.91 -4.23
C ALA A 82 4.37 -0.45 -4.19
N MET A 83 3.64 0.41 -4.90
CA MET A 83 3.89 1.85 -4.98
C MET A 83 2.68 2.62 -4.46
N PRO A 84 2.83 3.88 -4.07
CA PRO A 84 1.69 4.74 -3.75
C PRO A 84 0.61 4.69 -4.85
N ASP A 85 -0.65 4.84 -4.47
CA ASP A 85 -1.86 4.69 -5.31
C ASP A 85 -2.16 3.28 -5.82
N ASP A 86 -1.29 2.29 -5.59
CA ASP A 86 -1.61 0.91 -5.90
C ASP A 86 -2.82 0.41 -5.09
N VAL A 87 -3.76 -0.23 -5.78
CA VAL A 87 -4.90 -0.90 -5.15
C VAL A 87 -4.54 -2.35 -4.89
N VAL A 88 -4.41 -2.69 -3.60
CA VAL A 88 -4.11 -4.04 -3.12
C VAL A 88 -5.41 -4.73 -2.75
N THR A 89 -5.71 -5.85 -3.38
CA THR A 89 -6.93 -6.64 -3.15
C THR A 89 -6.58 -7.95 -2.47
N CYS A 90 -7.31 -8.28 -1.41
CA CYS A 90 -7.34 -9.61 -0.80
C CYS A 90 -8.62 -10.33 -1.20
N THR A 91 -8.49 -11.52 -1.75
CA THR A 91 -9.59 -12.45 -2.02
C THR A 91 -9.48 -13.63 -1.05
N ALA A 92 -10.53 -13.84 -0.26
CA ALA A 92 -10.66 -15.02 0.59
C ALA A 92 -11.59 -16.04 -0.07
N SER A 93 -11.24 -17.31 -0.03
CA SER A 93 -12.06 -18.38 -0.58
C SER A 93 -12.04 -19.62 0.31
N VAL A 94 -13.13 -20.38 0.28
CA VAL A 94 -13.31 -21.63 1.01
C VAL A 94 -14.08 -22.61 0.15
N VAL A 95 -13.76 -23.88 0.31
CA VAL A 95 -14.48 -25.00 -0.33
C VAL A 95 -14.73 -26.06 0.75
N ASP A 96 -15.94 -26.57 0.82
CA ASP A 96 -16.33 -27.64 1.73
C ASP A 96 -15.98 -29.04 1.20
N GLY A 97 -16.25 -30.10 2.01
CA GLY A 97 -15.96 -31.47 1.64
C GLY A 97 -16.85 -32.04 0.52
N ASP A 98 -18.00 -31.43 0.26
CA ASP A 98 -18.96 -31.80 -0.78
C ASP A 98 -18.73 -31.02 -2.10
N GLY A 99 -17.83 -30.01 -2.10
CA GLY A 99 -17.41 -29.24 -3.26
C GLY A 99 -18.16 -27.92 -3.46
N GLU A 100 -19.01 -27.50 -2.52
CA GLU A 100 -19.61 -26.17 -2.51
C GLU A 100 -18.58 -25.13 -2.04
N SER A 101 -18.71 -23.90 -2.51
CA SER A 101 -17.66 -22.90 -2.28
C SER A 101 -18.22 -21.49 -2.06
N ALA A 102 -17.48 -20.70 -1.27
CA ALA A 102 -17.72 -19.27 -1.13
C ALA A 102 -16.43 -18.49 -1.34
N ALA A 103 -16.52 -17.31 -1.94
CA ALA A 103 -15.42 -16.37 -2.09
C ALA A 103 -15.92 -14.94 -1.91
N ASP A 104 -15.04 -14.08 -1.37
CA ASP A 104 -15.28 -12.65 -1.22
C ASP A 104 -13.96 -11.89 -1.34
N SER A 105 -14.00 -10.59 -1.66
CA SER A 105 -12.82 -9.77 -1.82
C SER A 105 -12.98 -8.39 -1.20
N THR A 106 -11.88 -7.86 -0.68
CA THR A 106 -11.78 -6.48 -0.18
C THR A 106 -10.49 -5.85 -0.66
N ALA A 107 -10.46 -4.53 -0.77
CA ALA A 107 -9.30 -3.82 -1.28
C ALA A 107 -8.95 -2.62 -0.40
N THR A 108 -7.69 -2.21 -0.48
CA THR A 108 -7.16 -0.98 0.11
C THR A 108 -6.18 -0.34 -0.86
N THR A 109 -5.90 0.95 -0.67
CA THR A 109 -4.95 1.69 -1.51
C THR A 109 -3.70 2.02 -0.71
N VAL A 110 -2.52 1.88 -1.31
CA VAL A 110 -1.24 2.28 -0.73
C VAL A 110 -1.19 3.80 -0.67
N GLU A 111 -0.88 4.35 0.52
CA GLU A 111 -0.78 5.78 0.77
C GLU A 111 0.60 6.31 0.38
N ASN A 112 0.66 7.58 -0.05
CA ASN A 112 1.88 8.28 -0.36
C ASN A 112 2.46 8.99 0.87
N ARG A 113 3.78 9.00 1.01
CA ARG A 113 4.55 9.87 1.91
C ARG A 113 5.20 10.97 1.09
N VAL A 114 4.96 12.22 1.47
CA VAL A 114 5.58 13.35 0.77
C VAL A 114 7.09 13.37 0.96
N PRO A 115 7.87 13.78 -0.05
CA PRO A 115 9.31 13.89 0.07
C PRO A 115 9.73 14.92 1.11
N SER A 116 10.87 14.73 1.72
CA SER A 116 11.45 15.62 2.72
C SER A 116 12.69 16.32 2.19
N VAL A 117 12.84 17.62 2.49
CA VAL A 117 14.02 18.43 2.16
C VAL A 117 14.72 18.87 3.43
N SER A 118 16.02 18.63 3.52
CA SER A 118 16.84 19.01 4.68
C SER A 118 18.22 19.46 4.28
N ALA A 119 18.97 20.05 5.23
CA ALA A 119 20.35 20.49 5.05
C ALA A 119 20.57 21.38 3.83
N VAL A 120 19.66 22.34 3.58
CA VAL A 120 19.82 23.31 2.50
C VAL A 120 21.06 24.18 2.77
N THR A 121 21.96 24.25 1.81
CA THR A 121 23.22 25.02 1.92
C THR A 121 23.53 25.81 0.67
N ILE A 122 24.12 27.00 0.84
CA ILE A 122 24.67 27.80 -0.25
C ILE A 122 26.19 27.77 -0.18
N THR A 123 26.84 27.51 -1.29
CA THR A 123 28.31 27.47 -1.37
C THR A 123 28.78 28.44 -2.49
N PRO A 124 29.79 29.29 -2.22
CA PRO A 124 30.49 29.49 -0.96
C PRO A 124 29.62 30.22 0.08
N ALA A 125 29.79 29.88 1.38
CA ALA A 125 29.04 30.48 2.49
C ALA A 125 29.62 31.83 2.96
N THR A 126 30.83 32.17 2.54
CA THR A 126 31.57 33.41 2.89
C THR A 126 32.43 33.90 1.73
N GLY A 127 32.82 35.16 1.78
CA GLY A 127 33.66 35.79 0.74
C GLY A 127 32.90 36.05 -0.56
N VAL A 128 31.56 36.09 -0.50
CA VAL A 128 30.70 36.33 -1.65
C VAL A 128 30.82 37.79 -2.10
N THR A 129 31.07 38.00 -3.39
CA THR A 129 31.15 39.31 -4.05
C THR A 129 30.38 39.28 -5.35
N THR A 130 30.22 40.44 -5.98
CA THR A 130 29.76 40.49 -7.39
C THR A 130 30.70 39.69 -8.30
N GLY A 131 30.16 38.82 -9.14
CA GLY A 131 30.93 37.88 -9.96
C GLY A 131 31.18 36.52 -9.28
N THR A 132 30.63 36.27 -8.09
CA THR A 132 30.71 34.94 -7.45
C THR A 132 29.62 34.03 -8.02
N ASP A 133 30.01 32.79 -8.35
CA ASP A 133 29.05 31.72 -8.65
C ASP A 133 28.64 31.04 -7.35
N LEU A 134 27.35 31.00 -7.12
CA LEU A 134 26.72 30.32 -5.98
C LEU A 134 26.10 28.98 -6.40
N THR A 135 26.19 27.98 -5.54
CA THR A 135 25.51 26.69 -5.71
C THR A 135 24.64 26.42 -4.51
N CYS A 136 23.40 25.99 -4.73
CA CYS A 136 22.46 25.60 -3.70
C CYS A 136 22.27 24.08 -3.73
N THR A 137 22.42 23.43 -2.58
CA THR A 137 22.26 21.98 -2.43
C THR A 137 21.45 21.64 -1.21
N ALA A 138 20.77 20.49 -1.23
CA ALA A 138 20.06 19.93 -0.10
C ALA A 138 20.16 18.41 -0.08
N THR A 139 19.77 17.81 1.03
CA THR A 139 19.43 16.39 1.10
C THR A 139 17.91 16.25 0.88
N VAL A 140 17.54 15.47 -0.13
CA VAL A 140 16.15 15.14 -0.43
C VAL A 140 15.97 13.64 -0.23
N LEU A 141 14.96 13.25 0.52
CA LEU A 141 14.62 11.86 0.82
C LEU A 141 13.14 11.64 0.59
N ASP A 142 12.82 10.46 0.07
CA ASP A 142 11.48 9.93 -0.05
C ASP A 142 11.45 8.54 0.57
N ASP A 143 10.59 8.36 1.58
CA ASP A 143 10.50 7.11 2.33
C ASP A 143 9.76 6.01 1.55
N ASP A 144 9.07 6.35 0.46
CA ASP A 144 8.45 5.38 -0.45
C ASP A 144 9.42 4.84 -1.51
N GLY A 145 10.66 5.38 -1.52
CA GLY A 145 11.76 4.92 -2.36
C GLY A 145 11.78 5.52 -3.76
N GLU A 146 11.01 6.58 -3.98
CA GLU A 146 10.98 7.31 -5.24
C GLU A 146 12.13 8.30 -5.37
N SER A 147 12.26 8.82 -6.56
CA SER A 147 13.24 9.87 -6.87
C SER A 147 12.49 11.17 -7.14
N PRO A 148 12.26 12.01 -6.11
CA PRO A 148 11.52 13.24 -6.28
C PRO A 148 12.18 14.19 -7.29
N SER A 149 11.33 14.95 -7.99
CA SER A 149 11.79 16.07 -8.81
C SER A 149 12.17 17.23 -7.90
N VAL A 150 13.34 17.84 -8.13
CA VAL A 150 13.86 18.90 -7.26
C VAL A 150 13.91 20.21 -8.04
N SER A 151 13.31 21.25 -7.47
CA SER A 151 13.37 22.61 -7.99
C SER A 151 14.14 23.54 -7.04
N HIS A 152 14.79 24.57 -7.61
CA HIS A 152 15.56 25.55 -6.88
C HIS A 152 15.09 26.95 -7.26
N GLU A 153 14.83 27.78 -6.25
CA GLU A 153 14.51 29.17 -6.42
C GLU A 153 15.46 30.05 -5.57
N TRP A 154 16.08 31.03 -6.23
CA TRP A 154 16.91 32.02 -5.58
C TRP A 154 16.13 33.32 -5.43
N SER A 155 16.22 33.95 -4.28
CA SER A 155 15.69 35.29 -4.04
C SER A 155 16.81 36.27 -3.79
N VAL A 156 16.83 37.34 -4.61
CA VAL A 156 17.79 38.44 -4.53
C VAL A 156 16.99 39.75 -4.51
N GLY A 157 16.84 40.34 -3.33
CA GLY A 157 15.93 41.50 -3.16
C GLY A 157 14.49 41.10 -3.52
N SER A 158 13.93 41.73 -4.56
CA SER A 158 12.58 41.46 -5.07
C SER A 158 12.57 40.54 -6.31
N ASN A 159 13.74 40.11 -6.77
CA ASN A 159 13.86 39.28 -7.97
C ASN A 159 14.03 37.81 -7.59
N THR A 160 13.52 36.91 -8.44
CA THR A 160 13.67 35.47 -8.30
C THR A 160 14.38 34.88 -9.53
N TYR A 161 15.17 33.83 -9.30
CA TYR A 161 15.92 33.10 -10.31
C TYR A 161 15.78 31.62 -10.04
N THR A 162 15.90 30.79 -11.08
CA THR A 162 15.77 29.33 -10.96
C THR A 162 17.08 28.63 -11.34
N GLY A 163 17.25 27.40 -10.82
CA GLY A 163 18.41 26.54 -11.09
C GLY A 163 19.27 26.32 -9.86
N SER A 164 20.05 25.24 -9.86
CA SER A 164 20.91 24.85 -8.74
C SER A 164 22.11 25.77 -8.53
N SER A 165 22.40 26.68 -9.50
CA SER A 165 23.46 27.67 -9.41
C SER A 165 22.99 29.04 -9.83
N LEU A 166 23.62 30.08 -9.28
CA LEU A 166 23.34 31.49 -9.57
C LEU A 166 24.71 32.24 -9.72
N SER A 167 24.96 32.81 -10.90
CA SER A 167 26.11 33.67 -11.12
C SER A 167 25.74 35.11 -10.81
N LEU A 168 26.40 35.70 -9.84
CA LEU A 168 26.15 37.06 -9.39
C LEU A 168 26.84 38.09 -10.30
N ASP A 169 26.17 39.17 -10.57
CA ASP A 169 26.76 40.33 -11.21
C ASP A 169 26.36 41.66 -10.51
N ASN A 170 26.99 42.76 -10.90
CA ASN A 170 26.77 44.05 -10.27
C ASN A 170 25.42 44.70 -10.64
N SER A 171 24.64 44.13 -11.52
CA SER A 171 23.27 44.56 -11.81
C SER A 171 22.24 43.87 -10.93
N MET A 172 22.64 42.73 -10.36
CA MET A 172 21.76 41.88 -9.52
C MET A 172 21.91 42.20 -8.05
N VAL A 173 23.13 42.49 -7.57
CA VAL A 173 23.43 42.60 -6.14
C VAL A 173 24.30 43.82 -5.83
N SER A 174 24.12 44.34 -4.62
CA SER A 174 24.92 45.41 -4.01
C SER A 174 25.50 44.93 -2.67
N PRO A 175 26.62 45.52 -2.21
CA PRO A 175 27.17 45.19 -0.88
C PRO A 175 26.10 45.36 0.23
N GLY A 176 25.92 44.31 1.00
CA GLY A 176 24.89 44.27 2.09
C GLY A 176 23.57 43.58 1.73
N ASP A 177 23.39 43.22 0.45
CA ASP A 177 22.19 42.44 0.04
C ASP A 177 22.25 41.04 0.62
N SER A 178 21.06 40.51 0.89
CA SER A 178 20.87 39.12 1.30
C SER A 178 20.37 38.28 0.13
N ILE A 179 20.93 37.09 0.00
CA ILE A 179 20.56 36.10 -1.00
C ILE A 179 20.07 34.86 -0.28
N SER A 180 18.94 34.34 -0.69
CA SER A 180 18.43 33.05 -0.21
C SER A 180 18.16 32.07 -1.34
N CYS A 181 18.23 30.78 -1.02
CA CYS A 181 17.86 29.72 -1.91
C CYS A 181 16.81 28.86 -1.22
N THR A 182 15.73 28.58 -1.93
CA THR A 182 14.66 27.65 -1.52
C THR A 182 14.74 26.43 -2.44
N ILE A 183 14.67 25.25 -1.85
CA ILE A 183 14.61 23.98 -2.58
C ILE A 183 13.25 23.35 -2.26
N SER A 184 12.51 22.96 -3.30
CA SER A 184 11.28 22.20 -3.21
C SER A 184 11.47 20.85 -3.90
N ALA A 185 10.84 19.82 -3.37
CA ALA A 185 10.83 18.48 -3.92
C ALA A 185 9.38 18.01 -4.09
N GLU A 186 9.10 17.37 -5.21
CA GLU A 186 7.79 16.81 -5.54
C GLU A 186 7.97 15.38 -6.02
N ASP A 187 7.14 14.46 -5.52
CA ASP A 187 7.02 13.10 -6.01
C ASP A 187 6.03 13.00 -7.18
N GLY A 188 5.88 11.81 -7.74
CA GLY A 188 4.95 11.53 -8.84
C GLY A 188 3.49 11.38 -8.41
N TYR A 189 3.20 11.38 -7.09
CA TYR A 189 1.88 11.08 -6.50
C TYR A 189 1.23 12.29 -5.83
N GLY A 190 1.75 13.48 -6.09
CA GLY A 190 1.17 14.76 -5.65
C GLY A 190 1.63 15.23 -4.28
N GLY A 191 2.68 14.64 -3.73
CA GLY A 191 3.37 15.12 -2.53
C GLY A 191 4.33 16.26 -2.83
N ALA A 192 4.28 17.36 -2.06
CA ALA A 192 5.18 18.51 -2.16
C ALA A 192 5.40 19.19 -0.80
#